data_f36b58414ba05193729710ce20f93c96
#
_entry.id   f36b58414ba05193729710ce20f93c96
#
_cell.length_a   1.000
_cell.length_b   1.000
_cell.length_c   1.000
_cell.angle_alpha   90.00
_cell.angle_beta   90.00
_cell.angle_gamma   90.00
#
_symmetry.space_group_name_H-M   'P 1'
#
loop_
_entity.id
_entity.type
_entity.pdbx_description
1 polymer ?
#
loop_
_entity_poly.entity_id
_entity_poly.type
_entity_poly.pdbx_seq_one_letter_code
_entity_poly.pdbx_strand_id
1 'polypeptide(L)'
;MNKSIRLRLIVMNIIQWAAWGAYLTSMGSYLASVGLGARIGIFYAMQGIVSIFMPTLMGIVADKFIPAQKLLGICHGISGVAMTAAAFYGMTAGTDVAFAPLFAMYALSVAFYMPTIALSNSVAYRILENNGFDTVKVFPPIRVFGTVGFICAMLFVNFMKDGAGVQFQNSYNQFFTSGVISLAMLVYCFTLPACPCTATSGENESLAERFGLKAFSLFKDKNMAIFFIFSMLLGVALQITNGFANPYISHFKVVDEFATSWGAENANALISISQVSETLGILLIPIAMKLFGIKRVMLIAMFAWVLRFGLFGAGNPGPGVWMLIISMIVYGVAFDFFNISGSLYVNMRTSGKIQNSAQGLFMLMTNGIGATIGTLSAQAVVNKFTHTVDTAAGNFLVGDWNTVWYIFAGYALVVAVLFMILFKEPKNMNEKIA
;
A
#
# COMPACT_ATOMS: atom_id res chain seq x y z
N MET A 1 -17.01 10.19 -24.49
CA MET A 1 -17.36 9.94 -23.06
C MET A 1 -18.10 11.15 -22.52
N ASN A 2 -19.20 10.96 -21.80
CA ASN A 2 -19.87 12.05 -21.13
C ASN A 2 -18.89 12.66 -20.10
N LYS A 3 -18.55 13.95 -20.29
CA LYS A 3 -17.59 14.67 -19.44
C LYS A 3 -17.94 14.57 -17.95
N SER A 4 -19.23 14.52 -17.62
CA SER A 4 -19.72 14.38 -16.25
C SER A 4 -19.33 13.04 -15.60
N ILE A 5 -19.45 11.92 -16.31
CA ILE A 5 -19.09 10.58 -15.79
C ILE A 5 -17.59 10.49 -15.54
N ARG A 6 -16.79 10.95 -16.50
CA ARG A 6 -15.33 10.96 -16.35
C ARG A 6 -14.90 11.77 -15.11
N LEU A 7 -15.45 12.96 -14.96
CA LEU A 7 -15.12 13.82 -13.82
C LEU A 7 -15.51 13.17 -12.50
N ARG A 8 -16.70 12.56 -12.42
CA ARG A 8 -17.15 11.86 -11.21
C ARG A 8 -16.21 10.72 -10.81
N LEU A 9 -15.75 9.91 -11.77
CA LEU A 9 -14.83 8.81 -11.50
C LEU A 9 -13.43 9.31 -11.13
N ILE A 10 -12.96 10.41 -11.72
CA ILE A 10 -11.69 11.06 -11.34
C ILE A 10 -11.77 11.53 -9.88
N VAL A 11 -12.80 12.28 -9.50
CA VAL A 11 -12.99 12.78 -8.13
C VAL A 11 -13.11 11.61 -7.14
N MET A 12 -13.86 10.56 -7.48
CA MET A 12 -13.94 9.35 -6.68
C MET A 12 -12.55 8.75 -6.42
N ASN A 13 -11.71 8.61 -7.45
CA ASN A 13 -10.36 8.08 -7.29
C ASN A 13 -9.46 9.00 -6.45
N ILE A 14 -9.54 10.33 -6.65
CA ILE A 14 -8.79 11.30 -5.84
C ILE A 14 -9.13 11.12 -4.36
N ILE A 15 -10.41 11.15 -4.00
CA ILE A 15 -10.86 11.06 -2.59
C ILE A 15 -10.49 9.69 -2.00
N GLN A 16 -10.72 8.59 -2.75
CA GLN A 16 -10.40 7.22 -2.33
C GLN A 16 -8.95 7.09 -1.87
N TRP A 17 -8.02 7.56 -2.66
CA TRP A 17 -6.59 7.37 -2.39
C TRP A 17 -6.01 8.46 -1.49
N ALA A 18 -6.60 9.67 -1.48
CA ALA A 18 -6.23 10.73 -0.56
C ALA A 18 -6.46 10.33 0.91
N ALA A 19 -7.55 9.61 1.21
CA ALA A 19 -7.82 9.12 2.56
C ALA A 19 -6.69 8.23 3.09
N TRP A 20 -6.09 7.40 2.24
CA TRP A 20 -4.97 6.53 2.61
C TRP A 20 -3.64 7.28 2.66
N GLY A 21 -3.40 8.15 1.66
CA GLY A 21 -2.19 8.96 1.57
C GLY A 21 -2.00 9.91 2.75
N ALA A 22 -3.08 10.30 3.42
CA ALA A 22 -3.03 11.19 4.57
C ALA A 22 -2.26 10.60 5.78
N TYR A 23 -2.20 9.26 5.92
CA TYR A 23 -1.55 8.65 7.09
C TYR A 23 -0.60 7.49 6.79
N LEU A 24 -0.75 6.81 5.64
CA LEU A 24 -0.04 5.53 5.40
C LEU A 24 1.47 5.63 5.63
N THR A 25 2.10 6.66 5.12
CA THR A 25 3.57 6.81 5.16
C THR A 25 4.08 7.52 6.41
N SER A 26 3.22 8.24 7.14
CA SER A 26 3.61 9.05 8.30
C SER A 26 3.15 8.48 9.65
N MET A 27 2.22 7.52 9.65
CA MET A 27 1.70 6.94 10.88
C MET A 27 2.80 6.38 11.80
N GLY A 28 3.86 5.79 11.22
CA GLY A 28 4.98 5.27 11.99
C GLY A 28 5.66 6.35 12.84
N SER A 29 5.85 7.56 12.31
CA SER A 29 6.43 8.67 13.06
C SER A 29 5.50 9.18 14.17
N TYR A 30 4.20 9.28 13.91
CA TYR A 30 3.24 9.59 14.96
C TYR A 30 3.22 8.54 16.07
N LEU A 31 3.20 7.25 15.72
CA LEU A 31 3.24 6.17 16.72
C LEU A 31 4.54 6.23 17.55
N ALA A 32 5.67 6.54 16.93
CA ALA A 32 6.93 6.75 17.64
C ALA A 32 6.82 7.95 18.58
N SER A 33 6.24 9.08 18.13
CA SER A 33 6.15 10.31 18.93
C SER A 33 5.29 10.17 20.20
N VAL A 34 4.32 9.23 20.20
CA VAL A 34 3.46 8.93 21.35
C VAL A 34 3.91 7.67 22.12
N GLY A 35 5.17 7.25 21.98
CA GLY A 35 5.73 6.11 22.73
C GLY A 35 5.32 4.73 22.22
N LEU A 36 4.64 4.62 21.08
CA LEU A 36 4.22 3.36 20.46
C LEU A 36 5.17 2.87 19.36
N GLY A 37 6.40 3.40 19.28
CA GLY A 37 7.39 3.05 18.26
C GLY A 37 7.69 1.55 18.16
N ALA A 38 7.74 0.84 19.31
CA ALA A 38 7.94 -0.60 19.36
C ALA A 38 6.76 -1.43 18.81
N ARG A 39 5.65 -0.79 18.44
CA ARG A 39 4.40 -1.43 17.97
C ARG A 39 3.94 -0.95 16.59
N ILE A 40 4.76 -0.22 15.86
CA ILE A 40 4.44 0.25 14.48
C ILE A 40 4.05 -0.92 13.59
N GLY A 41 4.80 -2.03 13.64
CA GLY A 41 4.59 -3.18 12.78
C GLY A 41 3.20 -3.81 12.89
N ILE A 42 2.58 -3.85 14.08
CA ILE A 42 1.25 -4.43 14.22
C ILE A 42 0.15 -3.55 13.60
N PHE A 43 0.31 -2.22 13.61
CA PHE A 43 -0.60 -1.32 12.90
C PHE A 43 -0.56 -1.59 11.39
N TYR A 44 0.63 -1.70 10.81
CA TYR A 44 0.76 -2.01 9.37
C TYR A 44 0.37 -3.45 9.03
N ALA A 45 0.66 -4.42 9.91
CA ALA A 45 0.23 -5.80 9.74
C ALA A 45 -1.29 -5.93 9.66
N MET A 46 -2.04 -5.09 10.39
CA MET A 46 -3.50 -5.10 10.36
C MET A 46 -4.05 -4.87 8.95
N GLN A 47 -3.40 -4.03 8.15
CA GLN A 47 -3.79 -3.84 6.73
C GLN A 47 -3.68 -5.14 5.92
N GLY A 48 -2.58 -5.89 6.11
CA GLY A 48 -2.39 -7.20 5.49
C GLY A 48 -3.43 -8.22 5.96
N ILE A 49 -3.63 -8.32 7.29
CA ILE A 49 -4.57 -9.26 7.90
C ILE A 49 -5.98 -9.06 7.37
N VAL A 50 -6.50 -7.84 7.40
CA VAL A 50 -7.87 -7.57 6.93
C VAL A 50 -8.02 -7.72 5.42
N SER A 51 -6.95 -7.49 4.65
CA SER A 51 -6.94 -7.67 3.20
C SER A 51 -7.09 -9.12 2.77
N ILE A 52 -6.86 -10.08 3.68
CA ILE A 52 -7.05 -11.51 3.40
C ILE A 52 -8.53 -11.86 3.18
N PHE A 53 -9.44 -11.27 3.96
CA PHE A 53 -10.84 -11.72 3.97
C PHE A 53 -11.87 -10.60 3.72
N MET A 54 -11.61 -9.36 4.14
CA MET A 54 -12.60 -8.28 4.07
C MET A 54 -13.00 -7.89 2.63
N PRO A 55 -12.08 -7.84 1.63
CA PRO A 55 -12.50 -7.54 0.26
C PRO A 55 -13.48 -8.56 -0.30
N THR A 56 -13.27 -9.85 -0.03
CA THR A 56 -14.17 -10.92 -0.46
C THR A 56 -15.53 -10.82 0.23
N LEU A 57 -15.54 -10.57 1.55
CA LEU A 57 -16.80 -10.40 2.29
C LEU A 57 -17.61 -9.22 1.76
N MET A 58 -16.98 -8.07 1.56
CA MET A 58 -17.64 -6.88 1.03
C MET A 58 -18.06 -7.05 -0.44
N GLY A 59 -17.31 -7.82 -1.22
CA GLY A 59 -17.70 -8.21 -2.58
C GLY A 59 -19.01 -9.00 -2.58
N ILE A 60 -19.15 -9.99 -1.69
CA ILE A 60 -20.39 -10.77 -1.53
C ILE A 60 -21.57 -9.86 -1.14
N VAL A 61 -21.33 -8.91 -0.24
CA VAL A 61 -22.36 -7.95 0.18
C VAL A 61 -22.77 -7.03 -0.98
N ALA A 62 -21.80 -6.56 -1.80
CA ALA A 62 -22.07 -5.73 -2.96
C ALA A 62 -22.85 -6.46 -4.06
N ASP A 63 -22.60 -7.75 -4.22
CA ASP A 63 -23.26 -8.55 -5.26
C ASP A 63 -24.71 -8.91 -4.88
N LYS A 64 -24.97 -9.16 -3.59
CA LYS A 64 -26.26 -9.73 -3.14
C LYS A 64 -27.19 -8.76 -2.43
N PHE A 65 -26.66 -7.84 -1.62
CA PHE A 65 -27.46 -7.14 -0.64
C PHE A 65 -27.49 -5.62 -0.80
N ILE A 66 -26.36 -5.00 -1.12
CA ILE A 66 -26.23 -3.53 -1.13
C ILE A 66 -25.58 -3.09 -2.44
N PRO A 67 -26.18 -2.16 -3.20
CA PRO A 67 -25.55 -1.59 -4.41
C PRO A 67 -24.13 -1.12 -4.15
N ALA A 68 -23.20 -1.48 -5.05
CA ALA A 68 -21.76 -1.33 -4.82
C ALA A 68 -21.34 0.11 -4.45
N GLN A 69 -21.91 1.13 -5.09
CA GLN A 69 -21.63 2.54 -4.77
C GLN A 69 -22.11 2.94 -3.37
N LYS A 70 -23.22 2.38 -2.90
CA LYS A 70 -23.73 2.63 -1.54
C LYS A 70 -22.86 1.93 -0.51
N LEU A 71 -22.46 0.68 -0.78
CA LEU A 71 -21.56 -0.06 0.10
C LEU A 71 -20.19 0.61 0.19
N LEU A 72 -19.67 1.12 -0.92
CA LEU A 72 -18.44 1.93 -0.92
C LEU A 72 -18.56 3.12 0.04
N GLY A 73 -19.68 3.85 -0.02
CA GLY A 73 -19.95 4.96 0.89
C GLY A 73 -20.04 4.53 2.35
N ILE A 74 -20.78 3.44 2.64
CA ILE A 74 -20.92 2.91 4.01
C ILE A 74 -19.56 2.51 4.58
N CYS A 75 -18.75 1.78 3.82
CA CYS A 75 -17.41 1.38 4.24
C CYS A 75 -16.53 2.60 4.55
N HIS A 76 -16.55 3.62 3.69
CA HIS A 76 -15.87 4.88 3.98
C HIS A 76 -16.43 5.62 5.18
N GLY A 77 -17.76 5.57 5.39
CA GLY A 77 -18.41 6.17 6.55
C GLY A 77 -17.92 5.55 7.87
N ILE A 78 -17.95 4.22 7.96
CA ILE A 78 -17.46 3.49 9.15
C ILE A 78 -15.96 3.74 9.35
N SER A 79 -15.17 3.64 8.29
CA SER A 79 -13.73 3.92 8.35
C SER A 79 -13.45 5.36 8.79
N GLY A 80 -14.17 6.33 8.22
CA GLY A 80 -14.01 7.74 8.53
C GLY A 80 -14.37 8.08 9.98
N VAL A 81 -15.48 7.55 10.49
CA VAL A 81 -15.87 7.72 11.90
C VAL A 81 -14.82 7.12 12.83
N ALA A 82 -14.37 5.89 12.55
CA ALA A 82 -13.36 5.22 13.38
C ALA A 82 -12.01 5.94 13.37
N MET A 83 -11.57 6.45 12.19
CA MET A 83 -10.32 7.20 12.07
C MET A 83 -10.41 8.58 12.75
N THR A 84 -11.55 9.25 12.64
CA THR A 84 -11.80 10.51 13.35
C THR A 84 -11.85 10.30 14.86
N ALA A 85 -12.44 9.20 15.33
CA ALA A 85 -12.40 8.82 16.74
C ALA A 85 -10.97 8.56 17.24
N ALA A 86 -10.13 7.89 16.44
CA ALA A 86 -8.71 7.69 16.73
C ALA A 86 -7.96 9.02 16.84
N ALA A 87 -8.29 9.99 15.98
CA ALA A 87 -7.73 11.35 16.04
C ALA A 87 -8.14 12.09 17.32
N PHE A 88 -9.43 12.08 17.66
CA PHE A 88 -9.91 12.70 18.90
C PHE A 88 -9.31 12.04 20.15
N TYR A 89 -9.16 10.72 20.14
CA TYR A 89 -8.46 10.02 21.22
C TYR A 89 -7.00 10.48 21.30
N GLY A 90 -6.26 10.54 20.20
CA GLY A 90 -4.89 11.06 20.19
C GLY A 90 -4.79 12.53 20.65
N MET A 91 -5.77 13.37 20.29
CA MET A 91 -5.85 14.74 20.74
C MET A 91 -6.04 14.86 22.27
N THR A 92 -6.92 14.04 22.83
CA THR A 92 -7.24 14.10 24.27
C THR A 92 -6.19 13.44 25.15
N ALA A 93 -5.55 12.37 24.66
CA ALA A 93 -4.50 11.64 25.37
C ALA A 93 -3.13 12.35 25.32
N GLY A 94 -2.91 13.24 24.34
CA GLY A 94 -1.64 13.96 24.17
C GLY A 94 -0.47 13.00 23.95
N THR A 95 0.46 12.92 24.90
CA THR A 95 1.60 11.99 24.88
C THR A 95 1.27 10.63 25.49
N ASP A 96 0.20 10.53 26.28
CA ASP A 96 -0.17 9.32 27.05
C ASP A 96 -1.11 8.40 26.24
N VAL A 97 -0.83 8.20 24.98
CA VAL A 97 -1.65 7.39 24.08
C VAL A 97 -1.49 5.90 24.42
N ALA A 98 -2.55 5.27 24.95
CA ALA A 98 -2.56 3.83 25.17
C ALA A 98 -2.74 3.06 23.84
N PHE A 99 -2.03 1.94 23.72
CA PHE A 99 -2.07 1.09 22.53
C PHE A 99 -3.48 0.57 22.18
N ALA A 100 -4.15 -0.04 23.17
CA ALA A 100 -5.39 -0.79 22.89
C ALA A 100 -6.53 0.07 22.32
N PRO A 101 -6.88 1.23 22.88
CA PRO A 101 -7.97 2.05 22.29
C PRO A 101 -7.58 2.61 20.92
N LEU A 102 -6.35 3.11 20.74
CA LEU A 102 -5.90 3.62 19.44
C LEU A 102 -5.92 2.50 18.37
N PHE A 103 -5.37 1.34 18.72
CA PHE A 103 -5.32 0.20 17.80
C PHE A 103 -6.71 -0.32 17.45
N ALA A 104 -7.66 -0.37 18.40
CA ALA A 104 -9.03 -0.83 18.12
C ALA A 104 -9.75 0.09 17.11
N MET A 105 -9.67 1.42 17.29
CA MET A 105 -10.26 2.40 16.38
C MET A 105 -9.58 2.34 15.01
N TYR A 106 -8.27 2.27 14.96
CA TYR A 106 -7.51 2.11 13.72
C TYR A 106 -7.86 0.79 13.01
N ALA A 107 -7.88 -0.34 13.72
CA ALA A 107 -8.21 -1.65 13.17
C ALA A 107 -9.62 -1.67 12.56
N LEU A 108 -10.60 -1.06 13.25
CA LEU A 108 -11.95 -0.91 12.72
C LEU A 108 -11.95 -0.06 11.42
N SER A 109 -11.23 1.07 11.42
CA SER A 109 -11.11 1.90 10.22
C SER A 109 -10.53 1.12 9.06
N VAL A 110 -9.40 0.44 9.26
CA VAL A 110 -8.70 -0.32 8.22
C VAL A 110 -9.53 -1.51 7.73
N ALA A 111 -10.27 -2.19 8.62
CA ALA A 111 -11.14 -3.30 8.25
C ALA A 111 -12.19 -2.90 7.21
N PHE A 112 -12.72 -1.68 7.31
CA PHE A 112 -13.68 -1.17 6.33
C PHE A 112 -13.05 -0.38 5.19
N TYR A 113 -11.84 0.17 5.38
CA TYR A 113 -11.14 0.86 4.30
C TYR A 113 -10.54 -0.10 3.26
N MET A 114 -9.86 -1.18 3.66
CA MET A 114 -9.18 -2.09 2.73
C MET A 114 -10.08 -2.64 1.62
N PRO A 115 -11.32 -3.09 1.88
CA PRO A 115 -12.20 -3.55 0.82
C PRO A 115 -12.62 -2.44 -0.15
N THR A 116 -12.58 -1.15 0.24
CA THR A 116 -12.96 -0.04 -0.64
C THR A 116 -12.04 0.10 -1.85
N ILE A 117 -10.80 -0.39 -1.77
CA ILE A 117 -9.85 -0.39 -2.88
C ILE A 117 -10.40 -1.24 -4.05
N ALA A 118 -10.90 -2.43 -3.76
CA ALA A 118 -11.53 -3.28 -4.77
C ALA A 118 -12.93 -2.77 -5.16
N LEU A 119 -13.73 -2.30 -4.19
CA LEU A 119 -15.06 -1.78 -4.44
C LEU A 119 -15.04 -0.55 -5.34
N SER A 120 -14.12 0.39 -5.15
CA SER A 120 -14.00 1.60 -5.98
C SER A 120 -13.69 1.25 -7.44
N ASN A 121 -12.81 0.26 -7.67
CA ASN A 121 -12.55 -0.25 -9.01
C ASN A 121 -13.81 -0.90 -9.62
N SER A 122 -14.49 -1.75 -8.86
CA SER A 122 -15.73 -2.39 -9.31
C SER A 122 -16.83 -1.37 -9.65
N VAL A 123 -17.01 -0.34 -8.83
CA VAL A 123 -17.95 0.76 -9.09
C VAL A 123 -17.58 1.49 -10.38
N ALA A 124 -16.29 1.80 -10.58
CA ALA A 124 -15.82 2.47 -11.78
C ALA A 124 -16.08 1.61 -13.04
N TYR A 125 -15.76 0.32 -12.99
CA TYR A 125 -16.00 -0.60 -14.13
C TYR A 125 -17.49 -0.69 -14.47
N ARG A 126 -18.36 -0.94 -13.49
CA ARG A 126 -19.82 -1.01 -13.69
C ARG A 126 -20.38 0.28 -14.28
N ILE A 127 -19.94 1.45 -13.79
CA ILE A 127 -20.38 2.74 -14.36
C ILE A 127 -19.93 2.90 -15.80
N LEU A 128 -18.69 2.53 -16.13
CA LEU A 128 -18.18 2.62 -17.50
C LEU A 128 -18.91 1.65 -18.43
N GLU A 129 -19.08 0.40 -18.05
CA GLU A 129 -19.79 -0.64 -18.82
C GLU A 129 -21.25 -0.29 -19.07
N ASN A 130 -21.98 0.15 -18.03
CA ASN A 130 -23.37 0.57 -18.13
C ASN A 130 -23.56 1.78 -19.08
N ASN A 131 -22.50 2.53 -19.35
CA ASN A 131 -22.51 3.65 -20.28
C ASN A 131 -21.85 3.33 -21.63
N GLY A 132 -21.56 2.04 -21.90
CA GLY A 132 -21.02 1.58 -23.19
C GLY A 132 -19.54 1.92 -23.43
N PHE A 133 -18.76 2.17 -22.38
CA PHE A 133 -17.33 2.48 -22.53
C PHE A 133 -16.46 1.23 -22.34
N ASP A 134 -15.37 1.18 -23.12
CA ASP A 134 -14.32 0.18 -22.98
C ASP A 134 -13.50 0.47 -21.68
N THR A 135 -13.73 -0.35 -20.64
CA THR A 135 -13.09 -0.20 -19.33
C THR A 135 -11.58 -0.29 -19.42
N VAL A 136 -11.03 -1.16 -20.28
CA VAL A 136 -9.58 -1.37 -20.43
C VAL A 136 -8.88 -0.11 -20.96
N LYS A 137 -9.53 0.63 -21.86
CA LYS A 137 -8.97 1.86 -22.42
C LYS A 137 -9.23 3.10 -21.58
N VAL A 138 -10.39 3.16 -20.92
CA VAL A 138 -10.88 4.38 -20.28
C VAL A 138 -10.51 4.47 -18.79
N PHE A 139 -10.47 3.34 -18.08
CA PHE A 139 -10.20 3.34 -16.65
C PHE A 139 -8.76 3.72 -16.27
N PRO A 140 -7.69 3.20 -16.94
CA PRO A 140 -6.33 3.50 -16.50
C PRO A 140 -5.99 5.00 -16.39
N PRO A 141 -6.35 5.87 -17.36
CA PRO A 141 -6.15 7.32 -17.23
C PRO A 141 -6.95 7.96 -16.07
N ILE A 142 -8.08 7.38 -15.68
CA ILE A 142 -8.87 7.83 -14.53
C ILE A 142 -8.17 7.41 -13.23
N ARG A 143 -7.66 6.17 -13.19
CA ARG A 143 -7.01 5.61 -12.01
C ARG A 143 -5.73 6.36 -11.59
N VAL A 144 -5.00 6.95 -12.55
CA VAL A 144 -3.81 7.79 -12.27
C VAL A 144 -4.14 8.94 -11.32
N PHE A 145 -5.34 9.52 -11.38
CA PHE A 145 -5.76 10.57 -10.45
C PHE A 145 -5.87 10.10 -9.00
N GLY A 146 -5.98 8.79 -8.76
CA GLY A 146 -5.85 8.23 -7.42
C GLY A 146 -4.45 8.48 -6.83
N THR A 147 -3.39 8.24 -7.60
CA THR A 147 -2.01 8.53 -7.15
C THR A 147 -1.82 10.03 -6.91
N VAL A 148 -2.42 10.89 -7.76
CA VAL A 148 -2.42 12.34 -7.51
C VAL A 148 -3.08 12.68 -6.18
N GLY A 149 -4.25 12.10 -5.89
CA GLY A 149 -4.95 12.29 -4.60
C GLY A 149 -4.10 11.83 -3.41
N PHE A 150 -3.46 10.67 -3.53
CA PHE A 150 -2.55 10.13 -2.51
C PHE A 150 -1.38 11.11 -2.23
N ILE A 151 -0.68 11.57 -3.28
CA ILE A 151 0.44 12.51 -3.17
C ILE A 151 -0.03 13.84 -2.57
N CYS A 152 -1.15 14.39 -3.04
CA CYS A 152 -1.69 15.64 -2.50
C CYS A 152 -1.97 15.54 -0.99
N ALA A 153 -2.54 14.42 -0.53
CA ALA A 153 -2.78 14.20 0.89
C ALA A 153 -1.48 14.05 1.70
N MET A 154 -0.49 13.32 1.16
CA MET A 154 0.84 13.23 1.78
C MET A 154 1.50 14.60 1.95
N LEU A 155 1.48 15.42 0.91
CA LEU A 155 2.05 16.77 0.93
C LEU A 155 1.25 17.69 1.86
N PHE A 156 -0.08 17.56 1.87
CA PHE A 156 -0.93 18.32 2.77
C PHE A 156 -0.54 18.07 4.24
N VAL A 157 -0.50 16.81 4.68
CA VAL A 157 -0.13 16.50 6.08
C VAL A 157 1.35 16.80 6.39
N ASN A 158 2.22 16.84 5.37
CA ASN A 158 3.62 17.23 5.54
C ASN A 158 3.76 18.74 5.82
N PHE A 159 3.07 19.59 5.07
CA PHE A 159 3.26 21.03 5.15
C PHE A 159 2.30 21.74 6.11
N MET A 160 1.12 21.15 6.38
CA MET A 160 0.19 21.71 7.35
C MET A 160 0.69 21.54 8.77
N LYS A 161 0.54 22.61 9.56
CA LYS A 161 0.91 22.65 10.98
C LYS A 161 -0.32 23.00 11.81
N ASP A 162 -0.36 22.49 13.02
CA ASP A 162 -1.37 22.89 14.01
C ASP A 162 -1.01 24.23 14.68
N GLY A 163 -1.85 24.66 15.63
CA GLY A 163 -1.64 25.90 16.39
C GLY A 163 -0.39 25.91 17.26
N ALA A 164 0.20 24.75 17.55
CA ALA A 164 1.46 24.59 18.25
C ALA A 164 2.68 24.50 17.31
N GLY A 165 2.47 24.58 15.99
CA GLY A 165 3.52 24.50 14.99
C GLY A 165 3.93 23.06 14.63
N VAL A 166 3.24 22.03 15.14
CA VAL A 166 3.52 20.61 14.84
C VAL A 166 2.90 20.23 13.50
N GLN A 167 3.70 19.63 12.64
CA GLN A 167 3.23 19.13 11.34
C GLN A 167 2.18 18.02 11.53
N PHE A 168 1.16 18.00 10.68
CA PHE A 168 0.10 16.98 10.72
C PHE A 168 0.66 15.56 10.57
N GLN A 169 1.70 15.36 9.77
CA GLN A 169 2.36 14.06 9.62
C GLN A 169 2.94 13.48 10.92
N ASN A 170 3.23 14.31 11.92
CA ASN A 170 3.80 13.93 13.21
C ASN A 170 2.78 13.95 14.35
N SER A 171 1.50 14.16 14.04
CA SER A 171 0.44 14.30 15.03
C SER A 171 -0.81 13.48 14.66
N TYR A 172 -1.77 13.40 15.58
CA TYR A 172 -3.09 12.80 15.35
C TYR A 172 -3.85 13.45 14.17
N ASN A 173 -3.45 14.65 13.73
CA ASN A 173 -4.11 15.37 12.64
C ASN A 173 -4.05 14.63 11.29
N GLN A 174 -3.10 13.74 11.08
CA GLN A 174 -3.09 12.84 9.92
C GLN A 174 -4.31 11.90 9.91
N PHE A 175 -4.72 11.38 11.08
CA PHE A 175 -5.92 10.55 11.21
C PHE A 175 -7.19 11.38 11.04
N PHE A 176 -7.21 12.60 11.59
CA PHE A 176 -8.32 13.53 11.39
C PHE A 176 -8.51 13.84 9.90
N THR A 177 -7.42 14.17 9.19
CA THR A 177 -7.43 14.41 7.74
C THR A 177 -7.98 13.21 6.98
N SER A 178 -7.50 12.00 7.25
CA SER A 178 -7.99 10.76 6.64
C SER A 178 -9.47 10.52 6.92
N GLY A 179 -9.88 10.70 8.18
CA GLY A 179 -11.26 10.53 8.62
C GLY A 179 -12.22 11.47 7.88
N VAL A 180 -11.89 12.76 7.82
CA VAL A 180 -12.70 13.76 7.11
C VAL A 180 -12.80 13.46 5.62
N ILE A 181 -11.69 13.09 4.97
CA ILE A 181 -11.69 12.69 3.55
C ILE A 181 -12.57 11.45 3.33
N SER A 182 -12.51 10.46 4.24
CA SER A 182 -13.37 9.26 4.16
C SER A 182 -14.85 9.60 4.36
N LEU A 183 -15.19 10.50 5.27
CA LEU A 183 -16.56 10.99 5.45
C LEU A 183 -17.06 11.81 4.23
N ALA A 184 -16.17 12.58 3.60
CA ALA A 184 -16.50 13.25 2.34
C ALA A 184 -16.79 12.23 1.22
N MET A 185 -16.07 11.09 1.19
CA MET A 185 -16.34 10.00 0.25
C MET A 185 -17.70 9.35 0.50
N LEU A 186 -18.11 9.15 1.76
CA LEU A 186 -19.47 8.68 2.08
C LEU A 186 -20.51 9.55 1.41
N VAL A 187 -20.43 10.87 1.59
CA VAL A 187 -21.39 11.83 0.98
C VAL A 187 -21.27 11.80 -0.54
N TYR A 188 -20.05 11.75 -1.07
CA TYR A 188 -19.80 11.74 -2.51
C TYR A 188 -20.39 10.52 -3.21
N CYS A 189 -20.38 9.36 -2.58
CA CYS A 189 -20.95 8.12 -3.13
C CYS A 189 -22.44 8.22 -3.47
N PHE A 190 -23.21 9.12 -2.83
CA PHE A 190 -24.61 9.38 -3.20
C PHE A 190 -24.75 10.11 -4.55
N THR A 191 -23.70 10.74 -5.05
CA THR A 191 -23.73 11.41 -6.36
C THR A 191 -23.37 10.50 -7.51
N LEU A 192 -22.81 9.30 -7.23
CA LEU A 192 -22.39 8.34 -8.24
C LEU A 192 -23.59 7.66 -8.91
N PRO A 193 -23.51 7.31 -10.20
CA PRO A 193 -24.49 6.48 -10.86
C PRO A 193 -24.75 5.17 -10.13
N ALA A 194 -25.98 4.69 -10.19
CA ALA A 194 -26.38 3.46 -9.52
C ALA A 194 -25.64 2.23 -10.10
N CYS A 195 -25.14 1.38 -9.21
CA CYS A 195 -24.53 0.09 -9.53
C CYS A 195 -25.33 -1.01 -8.82
N PRO A 196 -26.44 -1.50 -9.43
CA PRO A 196 -27.31 -2.47 -8.80
C PRO A 196 -26.60 -3.80 -8.50
N CYS A 197 -27.14 -4.56 -7.57
CA CYS A 197 -26.64 -5.91 -7.26
C CYS A 197 -26.73 -6.81 -8.51
N THR A 198 -25.71 -7.64 -8.73
CA THR A 198 -25.57 -8.45 -9.93
C THR A 198 -25.93 -9.92 -9.73
N ALA A 199 -26.02 -10.39 -8.49
CA ALA A 199 -26.36 -11.79 -8.22
C ALA A 199 -27.81 -12.07 -8.60
N THR A 200 -28.02 -12.78 -9.71
CA THR A 200 -29.24 -13.50 -9.98
C THR A 200 -29.30 -14.71 -9.03
N SER A 201 -30.45 -14.88 -8.37
CA SER A 201 -30.78 -16.03 -7.51
C SER A 201 -30.62 -17.34 -8.30
N GLY A 202 -29.44 -17.96 -8.24
CA GLY A 202 -29.20 -19.22 -8.97
C GLY A 202 -27.75 -19.70 -8.99
N GLU A 203 -26.76 -18.84 -8.81
CA GLU A 203 -25.37 -19.27 -8.74
C GLU A 203 -24.98 -19.62 -7.29
N ASN A 204 -25.11 -20.91 -6.95
CA ASN A 204 -24.63 -21.49 -5.68
C ASN A 204 -23.10 -21.69 -5.74
N GLU A 205 -22.34 -20.62 -5.89
CA GLU A 205 -20.90 -20.70 -5.64
C GLU A 205 -20.66 -20.92 -4.13
N SER A 206 -19.91 -21.97 -3.79
CA SER A 206 -19.52 -22.24 -2.41
C SER A 206 -18.66 -21.08 -1.86
N LEU A 207 -18.70 -20.85 -0.54
CA LEU A 207 -17.81 -19.87 0.09
C LEU A 207 -16.33 -20.13 -0.26
N ALA A 208 -15.92 -21.41 -0.33
CA ALA A 208 -14.59 -21.80 -0.74
C ALA A 208 -14.22 -21.33 -2.16
N GLU A 209 -15.16 -21.32 -3.09
CA GLU A 209 -14.97 -20.79 -4.45
C GLU A 209 -14.84 -19.27 -4.44
N ARG A 210 -15.66 -18.57 -3.66
CA ARG A 210 -15.63 -17.11 -3.51
C ARG A 210 -14.34 -16.61 -2.84
N PHE A 211 -13.82 -17.34 -1.85
CA PHE A 211 -12.52 -17.06 -1.25
C PHE A 211 -11.35 -17.52 -2.13
N GLY A 212 -11.61 -18.06 -3.32
CA GLY A 212 -10.57 -18.46 -4.26
C GLY A 212 -9.73 -19.64 -3.79
N LEU A 213 -10.23 -20.44 -2.82
CA LEU A 213 -9.46 -21.56 -2.24
C LEU A 213 -9.08 -22.63 -3.28
N LYS A 214 -9.81 -22.71 -4.40
CA LYS A 214 -9.42 -23.57 -5.54
C LYS A 214 -8.06 -23.22 -6.12
N ALA A 215 -7.64 -21.96 -6.04
CA ALA A 215 -6.34 -21.51 -6.52
C ALA A 215 -5.16 -22.14 -5.74
N PHE A 216 -5.37 -22.59 -4.50
CA PHE A 216 -4.33 -23.32 -3.75
C PHE A 216 -3.93 -24.64 -4.42
N SER A 217 -4.76 -25.19 -5.31
CA SER A 217 -4.36 -26.34 -6.14
C SER A 217 -3.17 -26.02 -7.06
N LEU A 218 -2.90 -24.75 -7.36
CA LEU A 218 -1.75 -24.32 -8.17
C LEU A 218 -0.41 -24.56 -7.46
N PHE A 219 -0.39 -24.75 -6.15
CA PHE A 219 0.81 -25.17 -5.42
C PHE A 219 1.28 -26.58 -5.79
N LYS A 220 0.45 -27.38 -6.47
CA LYS A 220 0.85 -28.69 -7.02
C LYS A 220 1.80 -28.53 -8.23
N ASP A 221 1.73 -27.41 -8.97
CA ASP A 221 2.70 -27.06 -10.00
C ASP A 221 3.93 -26.43 -9.32
N LYS A 222 5.09 -27.06 -9.47
CA LYS A 222 6.34 -26.63 -8.83
C LYS A 222 6.71 -25.18 -9.16
N ASN A 223 6.54 -24.74 -10.41
CA ASN A 223 6.90 -23.39 -10.82
C ASN A 223 5.92 -22.35 -10.25
N MET A 224 4.62 -22.68 -10.19
CA MET A 224 3.62 -21.81 -9.56
C MET A 224 3.83 -21.74 -8.05
N ALA A 225 4.15 -22.86 -7.40
CA ALA A 225 4.47 -22.87 -5.97
C ALA A 225 5.67 -21.97 -5.65
N ILE A 226 6.78 -22.11 -6.41
CA ILE A 226 7.95 -21.25 -6.29
C ILE A 226 7.57 -19.80 -6.51
N PHE A 227 6.82 -19.48 -7.55
CA PHE A 227 6.38 -18.12 -7.84
C PHE A 227 5.57 -17.52 -6.68
N PHE A 228 4.58 -18.22 -6.14
CA PHE A 228 3.76 -17.72 -5.03
C PHE A 228 4.56 -17.56 -3.74
N ILE A 229 5.47 -18.46 -3.43
CA ILE A 229 6.36 -18.33 -2.26
C ILE A 229 7.24 -17.09 -2.42
N PHE A 230 7.86 -16.87 -3.58
CA PHE A 230 8.68 -15.68 -3.80
C PHE A 230 7.85 -14.39 -3.86
N SER A 231 6.60 -14.45 -4.33
CA SER A 231 5.67 -13.33 -4.24
C SER A 231 5.38 -12.95 -2.79
N MET A 232 5.21 -13.93 -1.91
CA MET A 232 5.07 -13.70 -0.47
C MET A 232 6.33 -13.08 0.13
N LEU A 233 7.51 -13.63 -0.18
CA LEU A 233 8.78 -13.10 0.32
C LEU A 233 9.06 -11.67 -0.18
N LEU A 234 8.65 -11.34 -1.39
CA LEU A 234 8.76 -9.97 -1.89
C LEU A 234 7.73 -9.02 -1.24
N GLY A 235 6.53 -9.53 -0.94
CA GLY A 235 5.51 -8.80 -0.18
C GLY A 235 6.01 -8.32 1.17
N VAL A 236 6.94 -9.05 1.79
CA VAL A 236 7.68 -8.63 3.00
C VAL A 236 8.37 -7.27 2.79
N ALA A 237 9.08 -7.10 1.67
CA ALA A 237 9.86 -5.89 1.39
C ALA A 237 8.99 -4.64 1.23
N LEU A 238 7.80 -4.78 0.63
CA LEU A 238 6.90 -3.67 0.34
C LEU A 238 6.49 -2.86 1.58
N GLN A 239 6.05 -3.56 2.63
CA GLN A 239 5.50 -2.89 3.81
C GLN A 239 6.58 -2.32 4.76
N ILE A 240 7.83 -2.77 4.62
CA ILE A 240 8.95 -2.25 5.42
C ILE A 240 9.07 -0.74 5.24
N THR A 241 9.08 -0.26 3.99
CA THR A 241 9.23 1.17 3.74
C THR A 241 8.01 1.99 4.12
N ASN A 242 6.81 1.45 3.99
CA ASN A 242 5.59 2.14 4.43
C ASN A 242 5.60 2.40 5.95
N GLY A 243 6.06 1.42 6.74
CA GLY A 243 6.10 1.55 8.19
C GLY A 243 7.29 2.31 8.75
N PHE A 244 8.46 2.17 8.14
CA PHE A 244 9.72 2.59 8.78
C PHE A 244 10.51 3.65 8.02
N ALA A 245 10.20 4.00 6.78
CA ALA A 245 10.93 5.03 6.05
C ALA A 245 10.74 6.43 6.67
N ASN A 246 9.51 6.78 7.06
CA ASN A 246 9.26 8.09 7.68
C ASN A 246 9.88 8.18 9.09
N PRO A 247 9.71 7.21 10.01
CA PRO A 247 10.43 7.20 11.28
C PRO A 247 11.96 7.28 11.11
N TYR A 248 12.52 6.57 10.13
CA TYR A 248 13.93 6.62 9.80
C TYR A 248 14.38 8.02 9.37
N ILE A 249 13.67 8.67 8.43
CA ILE A 249 14.05 10.00 7.97
C ILE A 249 13.84 11.04 9.09
N SER A 250 12.77 10.89 9.86
CA SER A 250 12.43 11.81 10.95
C SER A 250 13.39 11.73 12.14
N HIS A 251 14.08 10.58 12.36
CA HIS A 251 15.03 10.46 13.47
C HIS A 251 16.23 11.42 13.31
N PHE A 252 16.55 11.85 12.09
CA PHE A 252 17.62 12.82 11.85
C PHE A 252 17.33 14.21 12.48
N LYS A 253 16.10 14.49 12.91
CA LYS A 253 15.78 15.70 13.68
C LYS A 253 16.49 15.77 15.03
N VAL A 254 16.92 14.62 15.56
CA VAL A 254 17.66 14.54 16.83
C VAL A 254 19.16 14.24 16.63
N VAL A 255 19.63 14.28 15.40
CA VAL A 255 21.05 14.21 15.05
C VAL A 255 21.53 15.62 14.73
N ASP A 256 22.38 16.20 15.59
CA ASP A 256 22.79 17.61 15.53
C ASP A 256 23.21 18.07 14.13
N GLU A 257 23.95 17.24 13.41
CA GLU A 257 24.43 17.53 12.04
C GLU A 257 23.30 17.72 11.02
N PHE A 258 22.14 17.05 11.23
CA PHE A 258 21.07 17.00 10.24
C PHE A 258 19.75 17.55 10.75
N ALA A 259 19.67 18.00 12.01
CA ALA A 259 18.43 18.40 12.69
C ALA A 259 17.60 19.44 11.92
N THR A 260 18.26 20.37 11.26
CA THR A 260 17.63 21.45 10.46
C THR A 260 17.60 21.16 8.96
N SER A 261 17.96 19.95 8.54
CA SER A 261 17.91 19.60 7.13
C SER A 261 16.47 19.51 6.61
N TRP A 262 16.25 20.03 5.40
CA TRP A 262 14.93 19.99 4.78
C TRP A 262 14.35 18.57 4.71
N GLY A 263 15.16 17.56 4.43
CA GLY A 263 14.72 16.16 4.35
C GLY A 263 14.22 15.60 5.69
N ALA A 264 14.92 15.90 6.80
CA ALA A 264 14.49 15.48 8.13
C ALA A 264 13.18 16.14 8.55
N GLU A 265 12.98 17.42 8.21
CA GLU A 265 11.73 18.13 8.49
C GLU A 265 10.57 17.66 7.61
N ASN A 266 10.85 17.29 6.36
CA ASN A 266 9.83 17.03 5.33
C ASN A 266 9.87 15.57 4.83
N ALA A 267 9.89 14.61 5.75
CA ALA A 267 10.03 13.18 5.44
C ALA A 267 8.96 12.68 4.43
N ASN A 268 7.69 13.06 4.60
CA ASN A 268 6.63 12.66 3.66
C ASN A 268 6.81 13.29 2.27
N ALA A 269 7.25 14.54 2.19
CA ALA A 269 7.53 15.18 0.91
C ALA A 269 8.65 14.44 0.16
N LEU A 270 9.70 14.02 0.89
CA LEU A 270 10.77 13.21 0.30
C LEU A 270 10.25 11.84 -0.16
N ILE A 271 9.45 11.17 0.68
CA ILE A 271 8.86 9.86 0.35
C ILE A 271 7.87 9.96 -0.83
N SER A 272 7.21 11.10 -1.04
CA SER A 272 6.26 11.29 -2.15
C SER A 272 6.91 11.13 -3.54
N ILE A 273 8.24 11.31 -3.65
CA ILE A 273 9.00 11.00 -4.86
C ILE A 273 8.81 9.54 -5.28
N SER A 274 8.66 8.61 -4.31
CA SER A 274 8.38 7.20 -4.59
C SER A 274 7.07 7.01 -5.34
N GLN A 275 6.03 7.76 -5.00
CA GLN A 275 4.71 7.67 -5.62
C GLN A 275 4.72 8.24 -7.05
N VAL A 276 5.49 9.31 -7.27
CA VAL A 276 5.72 9.84 -8.63
C VAL A 276 6.47 8.79 -9.46
N SER A 277 7.53 8.20 -8.91
CA SER A 277 8.32 7.17 -9.58
C SER A 277 7.49 5.93 -9.90
N GLU A 278 6.59 5.50 -9.02
CA GLU A 278 5.64 4.40 -9.26
C GLU A 278 4.81 4.68 -10.52
N THR A 279 4.20 5.86 -10.61
CA THR A 279 3.41 6.25 -11.79
C THR A 279 4.21 6.21 -13.10
N LEU A 280 5.47 6.66 -13.06
CA LEU A 280 6.35 6.64 -14.22
C LEU A 280 6.88 5.23 -14.52
N GLY A 281 7.14 4.43 -13.49
CA GLY A 281 7.61 3.05 -13.59
C GLY A 281 6.68 2.16 -14.41
N ILE A 282 5.37 2.32 -14.22
CA ILE A 282 4.35 1.58 -14.97
C ILE A 282 4.52 1.76 -16.48
N LEU A 283 4.87 2.95 -16.94
CA LEU A 283 5.06 3.25 -18.37
C LEU A 283 6.26 2.52 -18.99
N LEU A 284 7.25 2.16 -18.18
CA LEU A 284 8.44 1.45 -18.63
C LEU A 284 8.24 -0.07 -18.73
N ILE A 285 7.22 -0.63 -18.08
CA ILE A 285 7.00 -2.08 -18.00
C ILE A 285 6.83 -2.73 -19.38
N PRO A 286 5.99 -2.21 -20.32
CA PRO A 286 5.86 -2.84 -21.64
C PRO A 286 7.19 -2.91 -22.38
N ILE A 287 8.01 -1.86 -22.29
CA ILE A 287 9.34 -1.81 -22.90
C ILE A 287 10.27 -2.83 -22.24
N ALA A 288 10.32 -2.86 -20.91
CA ALA A 288 11.13 -3.79 -20.17
C ALA A 288 10.74 -5.26 -20.42
N MET A 289 9.43 -5.55 -20.47
CA MET A 289 8.91 -6.87 -20.77
C MET A 289 9.30 -7.35 -22.18
N LYS A 290 9.22 -6.46 -23.16
CA LYS A 290 9.63 -6.77 -24.55
C LYS A 290 11.14 -7.00 -24.66
N LEU A 291 11.96 -6.24 -23.95
CA LEU A 291 13.42 -6.32 -24.04
C LEU A 291 14.01 -7.49 -23.22
N PHE A 292 13.46 -7.76 -22.05
CA PHE A 292 14.08 -8.64 -21.06
C PHE A 292 13.28 -9.92 -20.79
N GLY A 293 11.97 -9.95 -21.08
CA GLY A 293 11.06 -11.03 -20.70
C GLY A 293 10.69 -11.01 -19.21
N ILE A 294 9.71 -11.84 -18.85
CA ILE A 294 9.05 -11.83 -17.52
C ILE A 294 10.04 -12.08 -16.37
N LYS A 295 10.84 -13.14 -16.46
CA LYS A 295 11.76 -13.52 -15.37
C LYS A 295 12.77 -12.42 -15.06
N ARG A 296 13.36 -11.83 -16.10
CA ARG A 296 14.38 -10.78 -15.91
C ARG A 296 13.76 -9.50 -15.37
N VAL A 297 12.53 -9.14 -15.80
CA VAL A 297 11.80 -7.98 -15.25
C VAL A 297 11.50 -8.17 -13.76
N MET A 298 11.07 -9.37 -13.34
CA MET A 298 10.91 -9.70 -11.92
C MET A 298 12.23 -9.61 -11.15
N LEU A 299 13.33 -10.11 -11.72
CA LEU A 299 14.66 -10.01 -11.09
C LEU A 299 15.14 -8.56 -10.96
N ILE A 300 14.93 -7.72 -11.98
CA ILE A 300 15.23 -6.29 -11.92
C ILE A 300 14.49 -5.67 -10.73
N ALA A 301 13.20 -5.97 -10.55
CA ALA A 301 12.43 -5.51 -9.41
C ALA A 301 13.02 -5.96 -8.05
N MET A 302 13.42 -7.23 -7.94
CA MET A 302 14.01 -7.76 -6.71
C MET A 302 15.35 -7.10 -6.39
N PHE A 303 16.23 -6.91 -7.38
CA PHE A 303 17.49 -6.18 -7.19
C PHE A 303 17.27 -4.68 -6.93
N ALA A 304 16.21 -4.09 -7.47
CA ALA A 304 15.82 -2.73 -7.15
C ALA A 304 15.46 -2.58 -5.65
N TRP A 305 14.85 -3.58 -5.00
CA TRP A 305 14.67 -3.60 -3.55
C TRP A 305 15.98 -3.66 -2.79
N VAL A 306 16.96 -4.45 -3.24
CA VAL A 306 18.32 -4.48 -2.66
C VAL A 306 18.95 -3.10 -2.71
N LEU A 307 18.92 -2.48 -3.89
CA LEU A 307 19.47 -1.14 -4.09
C LEU A 307 18.76 -0.11 -3.22
N ARG A 308 17.42 -0.15 -3.17
CA ARG A 308 16.61 0.77 -2.37
C ARG A 308 17.00 0.72 -0.90
N PHE A 309 17.04 -0.47 -0.30
CA PHE A 309 17.41 -0.62 1.11
C PHE A 309 18.86 -0.30 1.37
N GLY A 310 19.78 -0.66 0.46
CA GLY A 310 21.18 -0.29 0.57
C GLY A 310 21.40 1.22 0.54
N LEU A 311 20.68 1.94 -0.31
CA LEU A 311 20.71 3.40 -0.38
C LEU A 311 20.08 4.08 0.85
N PHE A 312 19.06 3.47 1.47
CA PHE A 312 18.56 3.92 2.76
C PHE A 312 19.62 3.74 3.86
N GLY A 313 20.32 2.59 3.87
CA GLY A 313 21.38 2.32 4.84
C GLY A 313 22.59 3.25 4.72
N ALA A 314 22.92 3.74 3.52
CA ALA A 314 24.05 4.63 3.29
C ALA A 314 23.67 6.12 3.30
N GLY A 315 22.37 6.44 3.10
CA GLY A 315 21.89 7.81 2.91
C GLY A 315 21.66 8.57 4.20
N ASN A 316 21.63 9.88 4.09
CA ASN A 316 21.22 10.82 5.14
C ASN A 316 20.56 12.05 4.50
N PRO A 317 19.81 12.88 5.25
CA PRO A 317 19.13 14.05 4.68
C PRO A 317 20.02 15.28 4.45
N GLY A 318 21.33 15.17 4.71
CA GLY A 318 22.35 16.18 4.43
C GLY A 318 23.10 15.88 3.13
N PRO A 319 24.44 15.73 3.15
CA PRO A 319 25.25 15.44 1.95
C PRO A 319 24.86 14.14 1.24
N GLY A 320 24.26 13.17 1.96
CA GLY A 320 23.78 11.89 1.43
C GLY A 320 22.34 11.90 0.93
N VAL A 321 21.65 13.03 0.86
CA VAL A 321 20.24 13.12 0.44
C VAL A 321 19.99 12.56 -0.96
N TRP A 322 20.97 12.66 -1.85
CA TRP A 322 20.87 12.09 -3.20
C TRP A 322 20.66 10.57 -3.19
N MET A 323 21.23 9.85 -2.19
CA MET A 323 21.02 8.40 -2.02
C MET A 323 19.57 8.12 -1.63
N LEU A 324 18.99 8.93 -0.74
CA LEU A 324 17.58 8.83 -0.38
C LEU A 324 16.68 9.11 -1.60
N ILE A 325 17.01 10.15 -2.38
CA ILE A 325 16.24 10.49 -3.60
C ILE A 325 16.31 9.35 -4.63
N ILE A 326 17.49 8.79 -4.90
CA ILE A 326 17.64 7.65 -5.82
C ILE A 326 16.85 6.44 -5.27
N SER A 327 16.92 6.17 -3.97
CA SER A 327 16.14 5.12 -3.33
C SER A 327 14.62 5.30 -3.57
N MET A 328 14.13 6.55 -3.49
CA MET A 328 12.71 6.86 -3.78
C MET A 328 12.38 6.65 -5.26
N ILE A 329 13.28 7.04 -6.18
CA ILE A 329 13.08 6.84 -7.62
C ILE A 329 13.09 5.34 -7.99
N VAL A 330 13.96 4.56 -7.39
CA VAL A 330 14.05 3.11 -7.63
C VAL A 330 12.79 2.36 -7.19
N TYR A 331 11.99 2.94 -6.30
CA TYR A 331 10.75 2.31 -5.80
C TYR A 331 9.76 1.93 -6.90
N GLY A 332 9.56 2.78 -7.91
CA GLY A 332 8.65 2.47 -9.02
C GLY A 332 9.05 1.19 -9.77
N VAL A 333 10.36 1.01 -9.99
CA VAL A 333 10.88 -0.23 -10.58
C VAL A 333 10.75 -1.41 -9.60
N ALA A 334 11.08 -1.20 -8.34
CA ALA A 334 11.06 -2.25 -7.33
C ALA A 334 9.64 -2.82 -7.10
N PHE A 335 8.63 -1.97 -7.10
CA PHE A 335 7.26 -2.35 -6.82
C PHE A 335 6.51 -2.83 -8.07
N ASP A 336 6.41 -1.98 -9.10
CA ASP A 336 5.52 -2.23 -10.23
C ASP A 336 6.04 -3.31 -11.17
N PHE A 337 7.34 -3.39 -11.39
CA PHE A 337 7.90 -4.40 -12.29
C PHE A 337 7.57 -5.82 -11.80
N PHE A 338 7.60 -6.05 -10.48
CA PHE A 338 7.21 -7.37 -9.97
C PHE A 338 5.69 -7.56 -9.98
N ASN A 339 4.92 -6.60 -9.49
CA ASN A 339 3.47 -6.76 -9.36
C ASN A 339 2.79 -6.96 -10.71
N ILE A 340 3.15 -6.16 -11.73
CA ILE A 340 2.52 -6.24 -13.04
C ILE A 340 3.03 -7.46 -13.81
N SER A 341 4.34 -7.73 -13.79
CA SER A 341 4.87 -8.93 -14.45
C SER A 341 4.41 -10.22 -13.77
N GLY A 342 4.26 -10.21 -12.44
CA GLY A 342 3.72 -11.33 -11.68
C GLY A 342 2.25 -11.59 -11.98
N SER A 343 1.43 -10.54 -12.01
CA SER A 343 0.03 -10.63 -12.43
C SER A 343 -0.09 -11.19 -13.86
N LEU A 344 0.74 -10.71 -14.78
CA LEU A 344 0.78 -11.22 -16.15
C LEU A 344 1.22 -12.68 -16.21
N TYR A 345 2.23 -13.07 -15.43
CA TYR A 345 2.66 -14.46 -15.31
C TYR A 345 1.52 -15.36 -14.87
N VAL A 346 0.78 -14.98 -13.82
CA VAL A 346 -0.39 -15.72 -13.34
C VAL A 346 -1.44 -15.84 -14.45
N ASN A 347 -1.76 -14.76 -15.14
CA ASN A 347 -2.73 -14.77 -16.25
C ASN A 347 -2.33 -15.72 -17.37
N MET A 348 -1.05 -15.76 -17.73
CA MET A 348 -0.55 -16.63 -18.80
C MET A 348 -0.50 -18.12 -18.42
N ARG A 349 -0.43 -18.43 -17.12
CA ARG A 349 -0.37 -19.79 -16.58
C ARG A 349 -1.72 -20.36 -16.18
N THR A 350 -2.75 -19.54 -16.13
CA THR A 350 -4.10 -19.94 -15.71
C THR A 350 -5.12 -19.56 -16.77
N SER A 351 -6.24 -20.26 -16.80
CA SER A 351 -7.32 -20.01 -17.76
C SER A 351 -8.69 -20.24 -17.12
N GLY A 352 -9.74 -19.66 -17.71
CA GLY A 352 -11.12 -19.86 -17.29
C GLY A 352 -11.39 -19.40 -15.86
N LYS A 353 -12.22 -20.15 -15.14
CA LYS A 353 -12.70 -19.77 -13.79
C LYS A 353 -11.59 -19.69 -12.74
N ILE A 354 -10.45 -20.39 -12.91
CA ILE A 354 -9.37 -20.38 -11.94
C ILE A 354 -8.49 -19.12 -12.03
N GLN A 355 -8.53 -18.40 -13.14
CA GLN A 355 -7.68 -17.22 -13.40
C GLN A 355 -7.90 -16.11 -12.36
N ASN A 356 -9.16 -15.76 -12.09
CA ASN A 356 -9.47 -14.74 -11.09
C ASN A 356 -9.06 -15.18 -9.67
N SER A 357 -9.31 -16.44 -9.33
CA SER A 357 -8.88 -17.01 -8.05
C SER A 357 -7.36 -17.04 -7.90
N ALA A 358 -6.63 -17.28 -8.98
CA ALA A 358 -5.16 -17.27 -8.99
C ALA A 358 -4.59 -15.84 -8.81
N GLN A 359 -5.24 -14.81 -9.39
CA GLN A 359 -4.90 -13.42 -9.12
C GLN A 359 -5.18 -13.05 -7.66
N GLY A 360 -6.30 -13.51 -7.11
CA GLY A 360 -6.61 -13.36 -5.69
C GLY A 360 -5.56 -14.01 -4.80
N LEU A 361 -5.09 -15.21 -5.15
CA LEU A 361 -4.01 -15.90 -4.44
C LEU A 361 -2.68 -15.13 -4.53
N PHE A 362 -2.35 -14.54 -5.68
CA PHE A 362 -1.17 -13.69 -5.84
C PHE A 362 -1.23 -12.48 -4.90
N MET A 363 -2.37 -11.78 -4.85
CA MET A 363 -2.57 -10.65 -3.95
C MET A 363 -2.57 -11.07 -2.47
N LEU A 364 -3.13 -12.25 -2.15
CA LEU A 364 -3.08 -12.82 -0.82
C LEU A 364 -1.64 -13.09 -0.37
N MET A 365 -0.82 -13.68 -1.24
CA MET A 365 0.58 -13.97 -0.93
C MET A 365 1.41 -12.70 -0.77
N THR A 366 1.23 -11.69 -1.63
CA THR A 366 1.99 -10.42 -1.57
C THR A 366 1.48 -9.49 -0.47
N ASN A 367 0.24 -9.01 -0.59
CA ASN A 367 -0.31 -7.93 0.23
C ASN A 367 -0.99 -8.42 1.51
N GLY A 368 -1.37 -9.70 1.57
CA GLY A 368 -1.93 -10.31 2.77
C GLY A 368 -0.84 -10.90 3.66
N ILE A 369 -0.40 -12.10 3.33
CA ILE A 369 0.53 -12.90 4.17
C ILE A 369 1.93 -12.27 4.17
N GLY A 370 2.47 -11.94 2.99
CA GLY A 370 3.80 -11.34 2.86
C GLY A 370 3.90 -10.02 3.61
N ALA A 371 2.95 -9.13 3.42
CA ALA A 371 2.89 -7.85 4.12
C ALA A 371 2.79 -8.00 5.64
N THR A 372 1.96 -8.93 6.12
CA THR A 372 1.79 -9.20 7.55
C THR A 372 3.08 -9.72 8.19
N ILE A 373 3.68 -10.77 7.61
CA ILE A 373 4.94 -11.33 8.10
C ILE A 373 6.05 -10.28 8.02
N GLY A 374 6.07 -9.51 6.92
CA GLY A 374 7.07 -8.48 6.66
C GLY A 374 7.10 -7.40 7.71
N THR A 375 5.96 -6.82 8.03
CA THR A 375 5.88 -5.74 9.03
C THR A 375 6.21 -6.22 10.43
N LEU A 376 5.77 -7.43 10.81
CA LEU A 376 6.07 -7.98 12.14
C LEU A 376 7.55 -8.34 12.28
N SER A 377 8.15 -8.96 11.26
CA SER A 377 9.59 -9.28 11.26
C SER A 377 10.45 -8.01 11.21
N ALA A 378 10.06 -7.02 10.41
CA ALA A 378 10.76 -5.74 10.35
C ALA A 378 10.71 -5.02 11.71
N GLN A 379 9.57 -5.05 12.40
CA GLN A 379 9.46 -4.48 13.74
C GLN A 379 10.44 -5.15 14.72
N ALA A 380 10.58 -6.48 14.66
CA ALA A 380 11.52 -7.18 15.51
C ALA A 380 12.99 -6.74 15.26
N VAL A 381 13.35 -6.54 13.98
CA VAL A 381 14.68 -6.02 13.63
C VAL A 381 14.84 -4.58 14.12
N VAL A 382 13.87 -3.70 13.84
CA VAL A 382 13.91 -2.30 14.28
C VAL A 382 14.05 -2.22 15.80
N ASN A 383 13.23 -2.96 16.57
CA ASN A 383 13.28 -2.95 18.03
C ASN A 383 14.64 -3.41 18.59
N LYS A 384 15.37 -4.25 17.86
CA LYS A 384 16.69 -4.73 18.29
C LYS A 384 17.77 -3.67 18.16
N PHE A 385 17.70 -2.79 17.17
CA PHE A 385 18.75 -1.83 16.82
C PHE A 385 18.35 -0.38 17.10
N THR A 386 17.09 -0.13 17.49
CA THR A 386 16.61 1.22 17.82
C THR A 386 15.90 1.22 19.18
N HIS A 387 15.82 2.40 19.76
CA HIS A 387 15.08 2.66 20.99
C HIS A 387 14.39 4.01 20.90
N THR A 388 13.35 4.22 21.70
CA THR A 388 12.66 5.50 21.75
C THR A 388 13.45 6.47 22.62
N VAL A 389 13.70 7.68 22.10
CA VAL A 389 14.32 8.78 22.83
C VAL A 389 13.30 9.90 22.94
N ASP A 390 13.08 10.35 24.17
CA ASP A 390 12.19 11.50 24.47
C ASP A 390 13.00 12.80 24.38
N THR A 391 12.48 13.75 23.60
CA THR A 391 13.11 15.05 23.39
C THR A 391 12.05 16.16 23.50
N ALA A 392 12.50 17.41 23.61
CA ALA A 392 11.61 18.58 23.59
C ALA A 392 10.77 18.66 22.29
N ALA A 393 11.23 18.03 21.21
CA ALA A 393 10.53 17.99 19.91
C ALA A 393 9.63 16.74 19.75
N GLY A 394 9.47 15.91 20.77
CA GLY A 394 8.72 14.66 20.78
C GLY A 394 9.62 13.42 20.87
N ASN A 395 9.01 12.25 20.79
CA ASN A 395 9.72 10.99 20.83
C ASN A 395 10.16 10.53 19.43
N PHE A 396 11.37 10.04 19.32
CA PHE A 396 11.93 9.50 18.07
C PHE A 396 12.50 8.11 18.27
N LEU A 397 12.46 7.30 17.21
CA LEU A 397 13.17 6.01 17.15
C LEU A 397 14.61 6.28 16.72
N VAL A 398 15.54 6.20 17.68
CA VAL A 398 16.97 6.48 17.46
C VAL A 398 17.76 5.18 17.62
N GLY A 399 18.84 5.03 16.84
CA GLY A 399 19.71 3.87 16.95
C GLY A 399 20.46 3.60 15.64
N ASP A 400 20.92 2.36 15.49
CA ASP A 400 21.69 1.94 14.31
C ASP A 400 20.77 1.58 13.12
N TRP A 401 20.20 2.62 12.52
CA TRP A 401 19.37 2.49 11.33
C TRP A 401 20.12 1.97 10.10
N ASN A 402 21.43 2.22 10.00
CA ASN A 402 22.25 1.72 8.91
C ASN A 402 22.24 0.21 8.90
N THR A 403 22.50 -0.42 10.07
CA THR A 403 22.43 -1.88 10.22
C THR A 403 21.03 -2.41 9.93
N VAL A 404 19.96 -1.74 10.38
CA VAL A 404 18.56 -2.13 10.08
C VAL A 404 18.34 -2.21 8.56
N TRP A 405 18.70 -1.16 7.82
CA TRP A 405 18.49 -1.13 6.37
C TRP A 405 19.38 -2.12 5.62
N TYR A 406 20.62 -2.35 6.08
CA TYR A 406 21.50 -3.37 5.48
C TYR A 406 21.01 -4.79 5.75
N ILE A 407 20.36 -5.07 6.87
CA ILE A 407 19.68 -6.37 7.12
C ILE A 407 18.55 -6.56 6.11
N PHE A 408 17.74 -5.52 5.86
CA PHE A 408 16.68 -5.59 4.85
C PHE A 408 17.23 -5.73 3.42
N ALA A 409 18.34 -5.05 3.10
CA ALA A 409 19.03 -5.22 1.83
C ALA A 409 19.56 -6.64 1.65
N GLY A 410 20.17 -7.21 2.70
CA GLY A 410 20.65 -8.60 2.73
C GLY A 410 19.51 -9.61 2.53
N TYR A 411 18.38 -9.40 3.21
CA TYR A 411 17.17 -10.19 2.99
C TYR A 411 16.72 -10.16 1.53
N ALA A 412 16.57 -8.96 0.96
CA ALA A 412 16.14 -8.79 -0.43
C ALA A 412 17.14 -9.42 -1.41
N LEU A 413 18.43 -9.34 -1.13
CA LEU A 413 19.49 -9.97 -1.94
C LEU A 413 19.36 -11.52 -1.93
N VAL A 414 19.18 -12.10 -0.75
CA VAL A 414 18.98 -13.56 -0.63
C VAL A 414 17.76 -14.01 -1.42
N VAL A 415 16.63 -13.28 -1.28
CA VAL A 415 15.40 -13.58 -2.04
C VAL A 415 15.65 -13.48 -3.54
N ALA A 416 16.32 -12.42 -4.02
CA ALA A 416 16.63 -12.24 -5.44
C ALA A 416 17.52 -13.37 -6.00
N VAL A 417 18.57 -13.74 -5.28
CA VAL A 417 19.50 -14.81 -5.69
C VAL A 417 18.80 -16.17 -5.71
N LEU A 418 18.02 -16.48 -4.68
CA LEU A 418 17.26 -17.74 -4.64
C LEU A 418 16.21 -17.80 -5.76
N PHE A 419 15.49 -16.70 -6.03
CA PHE A 419 14.57 -16.65 -7.17
C PHE A 419 15.29 -16.86 -8.50
N MET A 420 16.41 -16.23 -8.71
CA MET A 420 17.23 -16.38 -9.92
C MET A 420 17.58 -17.84 -10.20
N ILE A 421 17.92 -18.61 -9.16
CA ILE A 421 18.32 -20.02 -9.23
C ILE A 421 17.09 -20.93 -9.37
N LEU A 422 16.06 -20.73 -8.55
CA LEU A 422 14.96 -21.69 -8.39
C LEU A 422 13.83 -21.48 -9.39
N PHE A 423 13.54 -20.22 -9.78
CA PHE A 423 12.46 -19.95 -10.71
C PHE A 423 12.90 -20.19 -12.16
N LYS A 424 12.19 -21.07 -12.84
CA LYS A 424 12.43 -21.39 -14.26
C LYS A 424 11.30 -20.82 -15.11
N GLU A 425 11.68 -19.95 -16.04
CA GLU A 425 10.73 -19.41 -17.01
C GLU A 425 10.32 -20.50 -18.01
N PRO A 426 9.01 -20.70 -18.29
CA PRO A 426 8.56 -21.62 -19.32
C PRO A 426 8.99 -21.15 -20.72
N LYS A 427 9.49 -22.08 -21.55
CA LYS A 427 10.14 -21.78 -22.86
C LYS A 427 9.29 -20.95 -23.82
N ASN A 428 7.96 -21.03 -23.78
CA ASN A 428 7.05 -20.38 -24.75
C ASN A 428 6.43 -19.08 -24.22
N MET A 429 6.93 -18.52 -23.14
CA MET A 429 6.29 -17.38 -22.51
C MET A 429 6.66 -16.05 -23.17
N ASN A 430 7.90 -15.92 -23.61
CA ASN A 430 8.39 -14.71 -24.26
C ASN A 430 7.80 -14.52 -25.67
N GLU A 431 7.46 -15.62 -26.37
CA GLU A 431 6.78 -15.57 -27.68
C GLU A 431 5.36 -14.98 -27.60
N LYS A 432 4.71 -15.06 -26.43
CA LYS A 432 3.37 -14.51 -26.20
C LYS A 432 3.39 -13.02 -25.82
N ILE A 433 4.57 -12.45 -25.54
CA ILE A 433 4.76 -11.05 -25.10
C ILE A 433 5.31 -10.20 -26.26
N ALA A 434 5.98 -10.82 -27.23
CA ALA A 434 6.48 -10.18 -28.44
C ALA A 434 5.35 -9.82 -29.40
#